data_3a22a4cf643d9c453baa25975b8705c3
#
_entry.id   3a22a4cf643d9c453baa25975b8705c3
#
_cell.length_a   1.000
_cell.length_b   1.000
_cell.length_c   1.000
_cell.angle_alpha   90.00
_cell.angle_beta   90.00
_cell.angle_gamma   90.00
#
_symmetry.space_group_name_H-M   'P 1'
#
loop_
_entity.id
_entity.type
_entity.pdbx_description
1 polymer ?
#
loop_
_entity_poly.entity_id
_entity_poly.type
_entity_poly.pdbx_seq_one_letter_code
_entity_poly.pdbx_strand_id
1 'polypeptide(L)'
;MWKSQRLIRSAMAVAWATAAVVPALAAAQDQVSAADRAKAEAEARAQAIERNTRENARQLTLYDKQGKVVATVGDRALYNQPVLSPDATRVAVIKSDLAKETNDLWIVDVASGRGTQITTSKAREPVQAPAWSPDAKYVGYVGLRGSRYGIYRKLTTGEGDEELIYQHAGGPIVLTDWSLDGKVLSFYASDLSGSTLYLVPVDGDRKPIEVTHSESQVVAARLSPDGRWLAYRSNEKDNRDQIFVRAVPAPGASKDAPVGKWQVSTEGGEGMVWWRRDGKEMYYIGPQRTVMAVEVRAGQDFEFSKPRLLFNAPNSIPATGNPGAFGSVSRDGEKVVFVVPPSQPLRQLTIFDRQGQVVRKVGEPGLYTQPSLSPDGSKIVAMRVDPQTDATDIWTYDVTTGKGTAVTSTRDGENAPVWLPDGQRVAYVSTRNTNYSSIYRKAANGQGAEEQLFRYTPGAGMVLTDVSPDGKFVSFDGGGIILVVPLTGDDPLKREGVDFARSEYEAGLGRFSPDGRFVAYGSNETGRFEVFVRPFDAAAATASGEQKWKVSGDGAMGGITWSRDGRELYYLSEERPTSEIKVMAVEIKTSPTFEATAPKVLFRLKAPLPGNPGQWKISPDGQRFVFAVPVVN
;
A
#
# COMPACT_ATOMS: atom_id res chain seq x y z
N MET A 1 -20.58 -13.31 -2.96
CA MET A 1 -20.43 -12.88 -4.37
C MET A 1 -19.70 -11.52 -4.53
N TRP A 2 -18.84 -11.10 -3.57
CA TRP A 2 -18.28 -9.72 -3.56
C TRP A 2 -16.79 -9.63 -3.21
N LYS A 3 -16.05 -10.73 -3.03
CA LYS A 3 -14.63 -10.71 -2.62
C LYS A 3 -13.60 -10.88 -3.75
N SER A 4 -13.98 -11.37 -4.92
CA SER A 4 -13.04 -11.63 -6.03
C SER A 4 -12.80 -10.45 -6.98
N GLN A 5 -13.55 -9.37 -6.91
CA GLN A 5 -13.36 -8.21 -7.79
C GLN A 5 -12.32 -7.18 -7.30
N ARG A 6 -11.75 -7.34 -6.11
CA ARG A 6 -10.82 -6.34 -5.53
C ARG A 6 -9.35 -6.48 -5.91
N LEU A 7 -8.89 -7.67 -6.26
CA LEU A 7 -7.49 -7.88 -6.67
C LEU A 7 -7.19 -7.36 -8.09
N ILE A 8 -8.20 -7.22 -8.93
CA ILE A 8 -8.07 -6.63 -10.28
C ILE A 8 -8.15 -5.09 -10.22
N ARG A 9 -8.74 -4.51 -9.17
CA ARG A 9 -8.97 -3.06 -9.08
C ARG A 9 -7.73 -2.25 -8.70
N SER A 10 -6.70 -2.82 -8.10
CA SER A 10 -5.45 -2.08 -7.83
C SER A 10 -4.62 -1.79 -9.09
N ALA A 11 -4.78 -2.58 -10.14
CA ALA A 11 -4.20 -2.27 -11.45
C ALA A 11 -5.12 -1.40 -12.32
N MET A 12 -6.43 -1.39 -12.05
CA MET A 12 -7.42 -0.61 -12.81
C MET A 12 -7.71 0.78 -12.22
N ALA A 13 -7.36 1.06 -10.96
CA ALA A 13 -7.60 2.37 -10.34
C ALA A 13 -6.85 3.53 -11.02
N VAL A 14 -5.85 3.23 -11.86
CA VAL A 14 -5.15 4.25 -12.67
C VAL A 14 -5.89 4.55 -13.99
N ALA A 15 -6.73 3.65 -14.49
CA ALA A 15 -7.42 3.82 -15.77
C ALA A 15 -8.75 4.59 -15.68
N TRP A 16 -9.35 4.73 -14.49
CA TRP A 16 -10.68 5.35 -14.32
C TRP A 16 -10.65 6.82 -13.88
N ALA A 17 -9.49 7.37 -13.53
CA ALA A 17 -9.35 8.81 -13.22
C ALA A 17 -9.43 9.71 -14.48
N THR A 18 -9.58 9.15 -15.69
CA THR A 18 -9.58 9.91 -16.93
C THR A 18 -10.89 9.86 -17.73
N ALA A 19 -11.93 9.14 -17.29
CA ALA A 19 -13.12 8.90 -18.11
C ALA A 19 -14.40 9.65 -17.70
N ALA A 20 -14.38 10.51 -16.68
CA ALA A 20 -15.57 11.25 -16.25
C ALA A 20 -15.26 12.74 -16.00
N VAL A 21 -14.79 13.42 -17.03
CA VAL A 21 -14.82 14.89 -17.03
C VAL A 21 -15.38 15.33 -18.36
N VAL A 22 -16.60 15.81 -18.34
CA VAL A 22 -17.36 16.72 -19.18
C VAL A 22 -18.83 16.24 -19.24
N PRO A 23 -19.94 17.00 -18.97
CA PRO A 23 -20.07 18.38 -19.38
C PRO A 23 -20.83 19.28 -18.39
N ALA A 24 -20.28 20.39 -17.97
CA ALA A 24 -21.06 21.57 -17.58
C ALA A 24 -20.16 22.82 -17.47
N LEU A 25 -19.63 23.29 -18.59
CA LEU A 25 -19.06 24.64 -18.70
C LEU A 25 -19.51 25.24 -20.02
N ALA A 26 -20.81 25.42 -20.15
CA ALA A 26 -21.40 26.25 -21.17
C ALA A 26 -22.05 27.44 -20.50
N ALA A 27 -21.26 28.44 -20.16
CA ALA A 27 -21.61 29.86 -20.09
C ALA A 27 -20.51 30.65 -19.37
N ALA A 28 -19.52 31.07 -20.10
CA ALA A 28 -18.77 32.32 -19.97
C ALA A 28 -17.32 32.15 -20.46
N GLN A 29 -17.09 32.63 -21.65
CA GLN A 29 -15.84 33.21 -22.18
C GLN A 29 -14.51 32.45 -21.91
N ASP A 30 -14.09 31.65 -22.85
CA ASP A 30 -12.95 31.77 -23.76
C ASP A 30 -12.85 30.53 -24.63
N GLN A 31 -12.69 30.74 -25.94
CA GLN A 31 -12.65 29.69 -26.96
C GLN A 31 -11.32 28.92 -26.91
N VAL A 32 -11.13 28.10 -25.89
CA VAL A 32 -10.10 27.07 -25.95
C VAL A 32 -10.62 25.98 -26.88
N SER A 33 -9.94 25.77 -27.98
CA SER A 33 -10.36 24.78 -28.98
C SER A 33 -10.38 23.37 -28.38
N ALA A 34 -11.21 22.48 -28.94
CA ALA A 34 -11.21 21.06 -28.48
C ALA A 34 -9.81 20.42 -28.60
N ALA A 35 -9.00 20.88 -29.56
CA ALA A 35 -7.63 20.45 -29.75
C ALA A 35 -6.71 20.91 -28.59
N ASP A 36 -6.88 22.15 -28.12
CA ASP A 36 -6.08 22.66 -26.99
C ASP A 36 -6.44 21.97 -25.66
N ARG A 37 -7.73 21.65 -25.46
CA ARG A 37 -8.18 20.85 -24.31
C ARG A 37 -7.59 19.45 -24.35
N ALA A 38 -7.68 18.75 -25.50
CA ALA A 38 -7.10 17.41 -25.67
C ALA A 38 -5.57 17.42 -25.45
N LYS A 39 -4.89 18.46 -25.92
CA LYS A 39 -3.45 18.64 -25.69
C LYS A 39 -3.13 18.83 -24.20
N ALA A 40 -3.86 19.70 -23.51
CA ALA A 40 -3.68 19.93 -22.07
C ALA A 40 -3.96 18.67 -21.24
N GLU A 41 -4.98 17.89 -21.59
CA GLU A 41 -5.28 16.60 -20.95
C GLU A 41 -4.16 15.57 -21.18
N ALA A 42 -3.64 15.49 -22.41
CA ALA A 42 -2.53 14.60 -22.74
C ALA A 42 -1.25 14.98 -21.98
N GLU A 43 -0.93 16.28 -21.89
CA GLU A 43 0.21 16.79 -21.11
C GLU A 43 0.04 16.49 -19.60
N ALA A 44 -1.15 16.71 -19.04
CA ALA A 44 -1.44 16.41 -17.64
C ALA A 44 -1.33 14.90 -17.35
N ARG A 45 -1.82 14.05 -18.26
CA ARG A 45 -1.66 12.59 -18.18
C ARG A 45 -0.18 12.18 -18.23
N ALA A 46 0.59 12.73 -19.15
CA ALA A 46 2.02 12.43 -19.27
C ALA A 46 2.77 12.82 -17.98
N GLN A 47 2.52 14.00 -17.43
CA GLN A 47 3.12 14.46 -16.16
C GLN A 47 2.71 13.57 -14.98
N ALA A 48 1.44 13.15 -14.92
CA ALA A 48 0.96 12.23 -13.87
C ALA A 48 1.65 10.86 -13.97
N ILE A 49 1.84 10.33 -15.18
CA ILE A 49 2.58 9.07 -15.43
C ILE A 49 4.05 9.23 -15.02
N GLU A 50 4.72 10.31 -15.40
CA GLU A 50 6.11 10.57 -15.04
C GLU A 50 6.27 10.67 -13.53
N ARG A 51 5.42 11.43 -12.85
CA ARG A 51 5.42 11.55 -11.38
C ARG A 51 5.20 10.19 -10.73
N ASN A 52 4.18 9.44 -11.14
CA ASN A 52 3.88 8.10 -10.60
C ASN A 52 5.06 7.15 -10.83
N THR A 53 5.67 7.18 -12.02
CA THR A 53 6.86 6.37 -12.33
C THR A 53 8.01 6.71 -11.39
N ARG A 54 8.32 8.00 -11.19
CA ARG A 54 9.39 8.45 -10.31
C ARG A 54 9.16 8.08 -8.85
N GLU A 55 7.94 8.26 -8.35
CA GLU A 55 7.58 7.98 -6.94
C GLU A 55 7.55 6.49 -6.63
N ASN A 56 7.19 5.64 -7.59
CA ASN A 56 7.09 4.20 -7.43
C ASN A 56 8.27 3.42 -8.02
N ALA A 57 9.24 4.09 -8.64
CA ALA A 57 10.45 3.44 -9.15
C ALA A 57 11.23 2.79 -8.00
N ARG A 58 11.61 1.54 -8.19
CA ARG A 58 12.27 0.68 -7.21
C ARG A 58 13.65 0.29 -7.69
N GLN A 59 14.54 0.01 -6.73
CA GLN A 59 15.89 -0.47 -6.98
C GLN A 59 15.97 -1.96 -6.72
N LEU A 60 16.54 -2.72 -7.66
CA LEU A 60 16.94 -4.09 -7.39
C LEU A 60 18.14 -4.05 -6.42
N THR A 61 18.00 -4.65 -5.25
CA THR A 61 19.04 -4.64 -4.22
C THR A 61 19.30 -6.06 -3.73
N LEU A 62 20.56 -6.46 -3.75
CA LEU A 62 21.02 -7.75 -3.25
C LEU A 62 21.50 -7.61 -1.81
N TYR A 63 21.13 -8.58 -1.02
CA TYR A 63 21.53 -8.74 0.38
C TYR A 63 22.24 -10.07 0.55
N ASP A 64 23.17 -10.15 1.50
CA ASP A 64 23.68 -11.43 1.99
C ASP A 64 22.68 -12.06 2.99
N LYS A 65 22.98 -13.26 3.45
CA LYS A 65 22.16 -13.97 4.44
C LYS A 65 22.13 -13.34 5.83
N GLN A 66 22.94 -12.32 6.09
CA GLN A 66 22.93 -11.50 7.29
C GLN A 66 22.11 -10.22 7.11
N GLY A 67 21.52 -9.99 5.94
CA GLY A 67 20.74 -8.80 5.63
C GLY A 67 21.57 -7.56 5.28
N LYS A 68 22.87 -7.73 5.03
CA LYS A 68 23.74 -6.63 4.56
C LYS A 68 23.59 -6.45 3.06
N VAL A 69 23.48 -5.20 2.62
CA VAL A 69 23.46 -4.86 1.18
C VAL A 69 24.81 -5.24 0.55
N VAL A 70 24.74 -6.09 -0.47
CA VAL A 70 25.90 -6.53 -1.26
C VAL A 70 26.04 -5.71 -2.55
N ALA A 71 24.94 -5.43 -3.20
CA ALA A 71 24.91 -4.66 -4.45
C ALA A 71 23.54 -4.03 -4.71
N THR A 72 23.56 -2.92 -5.44
CA THR A 72 22.40 -2.37 -6.15
C THR A 72 22.56 -2.67 -7.64
N VAL A 73 21.51 -3.10 -8.32
CA VAL A 73 21.57 -3.64 -9.66
C VAL A 73 20.74 -2.80 -10.63
N GLY A 74 21.39 -2.25 -11.64
CA GLY A 74 20.75 -1.45 -12.68
C GLY A 74 20.14 -0.13 -12.18
N ASP A 75 19.37 0.52 -13.04
CA ASP A 75 18.66 1.76 -12.73
C ASP A 75 17.35 1.47 -11.98
N ARG A 76 16.79 2.50 -11.36
CA ARG A 76 15.45 2.41 -10.77
C ARG A 76 14.39 2.35 -11.86
N ALA A 77 13.42 1.46 -11.69
CA ALA A 77 12.25 1.36 -12.56
C ALA A 77 11.05 0.79 -11.79
N LEU A 78 9.89 0.71 -12.45
CA LEU A 78 8.72 0.06 -11.88
C LEU A 78 8.90 -1.47 -11.90
N TYR A 79 9.87 -1.96 -11.13
CA TYR A 79 10.18 -3.37 -11.01
C TYR A 79 9.24 -4.08 -10.04
N ASN A 80 8.89 -5.32 -10.40
CA ASN A 80 8.21 -6.27 -9.54
C ASN A 80 8.62 -7.70 -9.88
N GLN A 81 8.35 -8.66 -8.99
CA GLN A 81 8.61 -10.08 -9.16
C GLN A 81 10.07 -10.44 -9.54
N PRO A 82 11.08 -9.96 -8.80
CA PRO A 82 12.47 -10.29 -9.10
C PRO A 82 12.77 -11.74 -8.72
N VAL A 83 13.44 -12.46 -9.62
CA VAL A 83 13.90 -13.84 -9.38
C VAL A 83 15.36 -13.96 -9.79
N LEU A 84 16.23 -14.35 -8.82
CA LEU A 84 17.64 -14.61 -9.07
C LEU A 84 17.81 -15.83 -9.97
N SER A 85 18.75 -15.73 -10.92
CA SER A 85 19.20 -16.89 -11.69
C SER A 85 19.83 -17.96 -10.79
N PRO A 86 19.87 -19.23 -11.20
CA PRO A 86 20.45 -20.31 -10.41
C PRO A 86 21.89 -20.07 -9.94
N ASP A 87 22.68 -19.30 -10.68
CA ASP A 87 24.05 -18.90 -10.37
C ASP A 87 24.16 -17.53 -9.69
N ALA A 88 23.02 -16.87 -9.43
CA ALA A 88 22.90 -15.55 -8.83
C ALA A 88 23.68 -14.43 -9.56
N THR A 89 23.92 -14.58 -10.87
CA THR A 89 24.60 -13.56 -11.70
C THR A 89 23.62 -12.65 -12.42
N ARG A 90 22.35 -13.04 -12.53
CA ARG A 90 21.29 -12.30 -13.23
C ARG A 90 20.01 -12.29 -12.42
N VAL A 91 19.16 -11.28 -12.67
CA VAL A 91 17.82 -11.16 -12.11
C VAL A 91 16.80 -11.11 -13.24
N ALA A 92 15.86 -12.05 -13.27
CA ALA A 92 14.65 -11.93 -14.07
C ALA A 92 13.66 -11.06 -13.31
N VAL A 93 13.05 -10.08 -13.96
CA VAL A 93 12.17 -9.09 -13.30
C VAL A 93 11.11 -8.60 -14.26
N ILE A 94 9.92 -8.36 -13.76
CA ILE A 94 8.87 -7.69 -14.52
C ILE A 94 9.06 -6.18 -14.38
N LYS A 95 9.11 -5.50 -15.52
CA LYS A 95 9.18 -4.03 -15.60
C LYS A 95 7.92 -3.50 -16.24
N SER A 96 7.23 -2.61 -15.53
CA SER A 96 6.02 -1.95 -16.00
C SER A 96 6.34 -0.66 -16.74
N ASP A 97 5.62 -0.40 -17.84
CA ASP A 97 5.60 0.86 -18.58
C ASP A 97 4.17 1.40 -18.52
N LEU A 98 3.95 2.41 -17.67
CA LEU A 98 2.62 2.99 -17.46
C LEU A 98 2.11 3.76 -18.69
N ALA A 99 3.02 4.30 -19.50
CA ALA A 99 2.64 5.03 -20.71
C ALA A 99 2.12 4.10 -21.80
N LYS A 100 2.69 2.90 -21.89
CA LYS A 100 2.28 1.85 -22.84
C LYS A 100 1.28 0.87 -22.28
N GLU A 101 0.99 0.93 -20.98
CA GLU A 101 0.15 -0.04 -20.25
C GLU A 101 0.66 -1.48 -20.41
N THR A 102 1.99 -1.69 -20.41
CA THR A 102 2.63 -2.99 -20.58
C THR A 102 3.41 -3.43 -19.35
N ASN A 103 3.50 -4.74 -19.18
CA ASN A 103 4.38 -5.38 -18.21
C ASN A 103 5.26 -6.38 -18.98
N ASP A 104 6.55 -6.12 -19.02
CA ASP A 104 7.49 -6.94 -19.78
C ASP A 104 8.53 -7.61 -18.89
N LEU A 105 8.93 -8.80 -19.28
CA LEU A 105 10.01 -9.54 -18.64
C LEU A 105 11.36 -9.00 -19.12
N TRP A 106 12.20 -8.68 -18.16
CA TRP A 106 13.57 -8.24 -18.35
C TRP A 106 14.53 -9.16 -17.58
N ILE A 107 15.72 -9.32 -18.12
CA ILE A 107 16.84 -9.93 -17.41
C ILE A 107 17.90 -8.86 -17.19
N VAL A 108 18.27 -8.65 -15.92
CA VAL A 108 19.27 -7.67 -15.52
C VAL A 108 20.51 -8.41 -15.01
N ASP A 109 21.65 -8.11 -15.59
CA ASP A 109 22.95 -8.64 -15.16
C ASP A 109 23.38 -7.95 -13.86
N VAL A 110 23.77 -8.75 -12.88
CA VAL A 110 24.08 -8.25 -11.52
C VAL A 110 25.35 -7.41 -11.50
N ALA A 111 26.36 -7.80 -12.27
CA ALA A 111 27.67 -7.14 -12.24
C ALA A 111 27.67 -5.82 -13.01
N SER A 112 27.03 -5.80 -14.18
CA SER A 112 27.03 -4.61 -15.05
C SER A 112 25.79 -3.73 -14.89
N GLY A 113 24.70 -4.24 -14.28
CA GLY A 113 23.41 -3.57 -14.20
C GLY A 113 22.68 -3.45 -15.54
N ARG A 114 23.21 -4.04 -16.63
CA ARG A 114 22.57 -3.97 -17.95
C ARG A 114 21.33 -4.86 -18.00
N GLY A 115 20.23 -4.29 -18.49
CA GLY A 115 18.98 -5.00 -18.71
C GLY A 115 18.78 -5.41 -20.16
N THR A 116 18.33 -6.66 -20.38
CA THR A 116 17.89 -7.19 -21.67
C THR A 116 16.39 -7.43 -21.60
N GLN A 117 15.63 -6.84 -22.52
CA GLN A 117 14.19 -7.08 -22.63
C GLN A 117 13.95 -8.44 -23.29
N ILE A 118 13.18 -9.29 -22.64
CA ILE A 118 12.89 -10.66 -23.12
C ILE A 118 11.56 -10.72 -23.85
N THR A 119 10.55 -10.01 -23.34
CA THR A 119 9.23 -9.95 -23.96
C THR A 119 8.89 -8.55 -24.43
N THR A 120 7.99 -8.48 -25.43
CA THR A 120 7.36 -7.24 -25.87
C THR A 120 5.87 -7.49 -25.86
N SER A 121 5.22 -7.11 -24.75
CA SER A 121 3.78 -7.32 -24.58
C SER A 121 2.97 -6.22 -25.27
N LYS A 122 1.73 -6.54 -25.63
CA LYS A 122 0.73 -5.54 -26.02
C LYS A 122 0.07 -4.95 -24.79
N ALA A 123 -0.48 -3.77 -24.95
CA ALA A 123 -1.30 -3.15 -23.89
C ALA A 123 -2.39 -4.13 -23.41
N ARG A 124 -2.51 -4.29 -22.09
CA ARG A 124 -3.47 -5.19 -21.43
C ARG A 124 -3.23 -6.71 -21.67
N GLU A 125 -2.08 -7.09 -22.21
CA GLU A 125 -1.62 -8.48 -22.28
C GLU A 125 -0.39 -8.68 -21.37
N PRO A 126 -0.53 -8.63 -20.05
CA PRO A 126 0.60 -8.61 -19.12
C PRO A 126 1.39 -9.91 -19.14
N VAL A 127 2.67 -9.77 -18.88
CA VAL A 127 3.59 -10.86 -18.54
C VAL A 127 3.86 -10.81 -17.04
N GLN A 128 3.93 -11.99 -16.39
CA GLN A 128 4.14 -12.10 -14.95
C GLN A 128 4.76 -13.43 -14.53
N ALA A 129 5.12 -13.52 -13.25
CA ALA A 129 5.57 -14.75 -12.58
C ALA A 129 6.75 -15.45 -13.28
N PRO A 130 7.92 -14.80 -13.39
CA PRO A 130 9.08 -15.40 -14.02
C PRO A 130 9.66 -16.57 -13.19
N ALA A 131 10.15 -17.61 -13.87
CA ALA A 131 10.87 -18.74 -13.28
C ALA A 131 12.03 -19.16 -14.19
N TRP A 132 13.21 -19.33 -13.62
CA TRP A 132 14.40 -19.76 -14.37
C TRP A 132 14.42 -21.26 -14.62
N SER A 133 14.85 -21.67 -15.82
CA SER A 133 15.30 -23.04 -16.01
C SER A 133 16.55 -23.32 -15.16
N PRO A 134 16.79 -24.58 -14.74
CA PRO A 134 17.93 -24.92 -13.89
C PRO A 134 19.30 -24.57 -14.48
N ASP A 135 19.42 -24.62 -15.81
CA ASP A 135 20.63 -24.28 -16.57
C ASP A 135 20.74 -22.80 -16.94
N ALA A 136 19.76 -22.00 -16.50
CA ALA A 136 19.65 -20.56 -16.77
C ALA A 136 19.61 -20.16 -18.27
N LYS A 137 19.33 -21.13 -19.18
CA LYS A 137 19.18 -20.83 -20.60
C LYS A 137 17.80 -20.28 -20.95
N TYR A 138 16.78 -20.71 -20.24
CA TYR A 138 15.41 -20.27 -20.45
C TYR A 138 14.85 -19.58 -19.23
N VAL A 139 13.89 -18.71 -19.46
CA VAL A 139 13.00 -18.16 -18.45
C VAL A 139 11.57 -18.52 -18.82
N GLY A 140 10.86 -19.17 -17.89
CA GLY A 140 9.42 -19.41 -17.96
C GLY A 140 8.66 -18.23 -17.41
N TYR A 141 7.46 -17.98 -17.90
CA TYR A 141 6.58 -16.89 -17.43
C TYR A 141 5.13 -17.16 -17.79
N VAL A 142 4.21 -16.47 -17.13
CA VAL A 142 2.80 -16.45 -17.51
C VAL A 142 2.56 -15.24 -18.41
N GLY A 143 1.89 -15.46 -19.52
CA GLY A 143 1.43 -14.41 -20.43
C GLY A 143 -0.07 -14.52 -20.69
N LEU A 144 -0.75 -13.36 -20.77
CA LEU A 144 -2.11 -13.27 -21.29
C LEU A 144 -2.01 -13.00 -22.80
N ARG A 145 -2.66 -13.82 -23.61
CA ARG A 145 -2.76 -13.64 -25.06
C ARG A 145 -4.23 -13.69 -25.45
N GLY A 146 -4.76 -12.55 -25.87
CA GLY A 146 -6.20 -12.36 -26.00
C GLY A 146 -6.89 -12.51 -24.65
N SER A 147 -7.72 -13.56 -24.48
CA SER A 147 -8.45 -13.85 -23.23
C SER A 147 -7.92 -15.07 -22.46
N ARG A 148 -6.79 -15.65 -22.87
CA ARG A 148 -6.28 -16.91 -22.32
C ARG A 148 -4.92 -16.75 -21.67
N TYR A 149 -4.79 -17.26 -20.46
CA TYR A 149 -3.52 -17.37 -19.78
C TYR A 149 -2.76 -18.60 -20.25
N GLY A 150 -1.45 -18.42 -20.48
CA GLY A 150 -0.56 -19.51 -20.84
C GLY A 150 0.77 -19.41 -20.11
N ILE A 151 1.44 -20.55 -19.94
CA ILE A 151 2.82 -20.63 -19.48
C ILE A 151 3.69 -20.72 -20.73
N TYR A 152 4.61 -19.78 -20.85
CA TYR A 152 5.55 -19.67 -21.96
C TYR A 152 6.97 -19.81 -21.45
N ARG A 153 7.90 -20.20 -22.34
CA ARG A 153 9.35 -20.06 -22.11
C ARG A 153 10.01 -19.31 -23.27
N LYS A 154 11.10 -18.62 -22.96
CA LYS A 154 11.94 -17.96 -23.97
C LYS A 154 13.40 -17.98 -23.55
N LEU A 155 14.31 -17.91 -24.54
CA LEU A 155 15.75 -17.81 -24.28
C LEU A 155 16.07 -16.56 -23.49
N THR A 156 16.98 -16.68 -22.53
CA THR A 156 17.40 -15.57 -21.66
C THR A 156 18.27 -14.54 -22.37
N THR A 157 18.68 -14.80 -23.61
CA THR A 157 19.30 -13.82 -24.52
C THR A 157 18.28 -12.87 -25.14
N GLY A 158 16.98 -13.18 -25.05
CA GLY A 158 15.91 -12.46 -25.75
C GLY A 158 15.70 -12.87 -27.20
N GLU A 159 16.60 -13.71 -27.75
CA GLU A 159 16.54 -14.21 -29.13
C GLU A 159 15.46 -15.29 -29.31
N GLY A 160 15.03 -15.48 -30.53
CA GLY A 160 14.04 -16.49 -30.91
C GLY A 160 12.61 -16.15 -30.43
N ASP A 161 11.69 -17.01 -30.81
CA ASP A 161 10.27 -16.87 -30.46
C ASP A 161 9.98 -17.43 -29.07
N GLU A 162 8.88 -16.98 -28.47
CA GLU A 162 8.35 -17.59 -27.26
C GLU A 162 7.71 -18.96 -27.59
N GLU A 163 7.93 -19.94 -26.72
CA GLU A 163 7.34 -21.26 -26.84
C GLU A 163 6.23 -21.42 -25.78
N LEU A 164 5.03 -21.77 -26.23
CA LEU A 164 3.92 -22.13 -25.36
C LEU A 164 4.15 -23.52 -24.76
N ILE A 165 4.23 -23.61 -23.43
CA ILE A 165 4.31 -24.87 -22.70
C ILE A 165 2.91 -25.38 -22.33
N TYR A 166 2.06 -24.50 -21.82
CA TYR A 166 0.72 -24.88 -21.39
C TYR A 166 -0.25 -23.70 -21.53
N GLN A 167 -1.45 -23.98 -22.02
CA GLN A 167 -2.54 -23.00 -22.07
C GLN A 167 -3.65 -23.39 -21.10
N HIS A 168 -3.97 -22.49 -20.17
CA HIS A 168 -5.01 -22.74 -19.19
C HIS A 168 -6.40 -22.41 -19.75
N ALA A 169 -7.36 -23.29 -19.47
CA ALA A 169 -8.73 -23.11 -19.94
C ALA A 169 -9.57 -22.18 -19.05
N GLY A 170 -9.11 -21.95 -17.82
CA GLY A 170 -9.81 -21.14 -16.80
C GLY A 170 -9.28 -19.73 -16.66
N GLY A 171 -9.45 -19.18 -15.46
CA GLY A 171 -9.03 -17.83 -15.07
C GLY A 171 -7.52 -17.65 -14.93
N PRO A 172 -7.08 -16.63 -14.19
CA PRO A 172 -5.66 -16.33 -13.99
C PRO A 172 -4.90 -17.48 -13.35
N ILE A 173 -3.66 -17.67 -13.82
CA ILE A 173 -2.69 -18.61 -13.26
C ILE A 173 -1.43 -17.88 -12.83
N VAL A 174 -0.65 -18.49 -11.92
CA VAL A 174 0.64 -17.96 -11.49
C VAL A 174 1.67 -19.09 -11.52
N LEU A 175 2.70 -18.93 -12.34
CA LEU A 175 3.86 -19.82 -12.36
C LEU A 175 4.63 -19.62 -11.05
N THR A 176 4.98 -20.73 -10.40
CA THR A 176 5.62 -20.66 -9.09
C THR A 176 7.06 -21.15 -9.11
N ASP A 177 7.35 -22.21 -9.84
CA ASP A 177 8.69 -22.77 -9.89
C ASP A 177 8.98 -23.56 -11.17
N TRP A 178 10.26 -23.81 -11.41
CA TRP A 178 10.78 -24.77 -12.37
C TRP A 178 11.64 -25.78 -11.61
N SER A 179 11.30 -27.07 -11.68
CA SER A 179 12.02 -28.14 -10.97
C SER A 179 13.51 -28.14 -11.28
N LEU A 180 14.33 -28.57 -10.33
CA LEU A 180 15.79 -28.55 -10.49
C LEU A 180 16.29 -29.50 -11.58
N ASP A 181 15.56 -30.58 -11.90
CA ASP A 181 15.84 -31.49 -13.00
C ASP A 181 15.37 -30.95 -14.36
N GLY A 182 14.70 -29.80 -14.39
CA GLY A 182 14.21 -29.14 -15.59
C GLY A 182 12.93 -29.73 -16.19
N LYS A 183 12.35 -30.77 -15.60
CA LYS A 183 11.30 -31.56 -16.26
C LYS A 183 9.88 -31.02 -16.04
N VAL A 184 9.62 -30.31 -14.92
CA VAL A 184 8.27 -29.85 -14.60
C VAL A 184 8.27 -28.39 -14.17
N LEU A 185 7.16 -27.71 -14.47
CA LEU A 185 6.81 -26.39 -13.95
C LEU A 185 5.69 -26.55 -12.94
N SER A 186 5.73 -25.80 -11.84
CA SER A 186 4.63 -25.71 -10.90
C SER A 186 3.87 -24.39 -11.06
N PHE A 187 2.55 -24.45 -11.02
CA PHE A 187 1.70 -23.26 -11.07
C PHE A 187 0.45 -23.47 -10.23
N TYR A 188 -0.19 -22.40 -9.84
CA TYR A 188 -1.53 -22.46 -9.24
C TYR A 188 -2.54 -21.67 -10.05
N ALA A 189 -3.78 -22.13 -10.00
CA ALA A 189 -4.97 -21.43 -10.45
C ALA A 189 -5.90 -21.19 -9.27
N SER A 190 -6.59 -20.05 -9.24
CA SER A 190 -7.58 -19.74 -8.21
C SER A 190 -8.88 -19.32 -8.86
N ASP A 191 -9.98 -19.84 -8.33
CA ASP A 191 -11.33 -19.50 -8.72
C ASP A 191 -12.24 -19.34 -7.49
N LEU A 192 -13.55 -19.34 -7.68
CA LEU A 192 -14.53 -19.19 -6.61
C LEU A 192 -14.59 -20.39 -5.66
N SER A 193 -14.09 -21.56 -6.08
CA SER A 193 -14.05 -22.79 -5.29
C SER A 193 -12.79 -22.92 -4.43
N GLY A 194 -11.79 -22.05 -4.68
CA GLY A 194 -10.52 -22.06 -3.96
C GLY A 194 -9.29 -21.93 -4.84
N SER A 195 -8.20 -22.58 -4.43
CA SER A 195 -6.94 -22.61 -5.18
C SER A 195 -6.51 -24.05 -5.46
N THR A 196 -6.07 -24.30 -6.68
CA THR A 196 -5.55 -25.60 -7.10
C THR A 196 -4.12 -25.47 -7.58
N LEU A 197 -3.24 -26.33 -7.08
CA LEU A 197 -1.84 -26.40 -7.44
C LEU A 197 -1.61 -27.53 -8.46
N TYR A 198 -0.86 -27.21 -9.49
CA TYR A 198 -0.55 -28.11 -10.59
C TYR A 198 0.94 -28.25 -10.85
N LEU A 199 1.32 -29.39 -11.35
CA LEU A 199 2.60 -29.63 -12.02
C LEU A 199 2.34 -29.89 -13.51
N VAL A 200 3.09 -29.22 -14.39
CA VAL A 200 3.01 -29.46 -15.84
C VAL A 200 4.37 -29.87 -16.38
N PRO A 201 4.46 -31.00 -17.12
CA PRO A 201 5.69 -31.39 -17.80
C PRO A 201 6.12 -30.34 -18.82
N VAL A 202 7.42 -30.06 -18.90
CA VAL A 202 7.99 -29.13 -19.88
C VAL A 202 7.97 -29.72 -21.26
N ASP A 203 8.19 -31.03 -21.36
CA ASP A 203 8.23 -31.80 -22.60
C ASP A 203 7.13 -32.88 -22.60
N GLY A 204 6.90 -33.53 -23.76
CA GLY A 204 5.88 -34.56 -23.91
C GLY A 204 4.47 -34.04 -24.12
N ASP A 205 3.48 -34.66 -23.49
CA ASP A 205 2.05 -34.32 -23.64
C ASP A 205 1.61 -33.06 -22.88
N ARG A 206 2.48 -32.56 -22.03
CA ARG A 206 2.27 -31.31 -21.23
C ARG A 206 0.94 -31.25 -20.50
N LYS A 207 0.41 -32.41 -20.09
CA LYS A 207 -0.80 -32.49 -19.29
C LYS A 207 -0.52 -32.07 -17.85
N PRO A 208 -1.28 -31.10 -17.30
CA PRO A 208 -1.12 -30.73 -15.91
C PRO A 208 -1.59 -31.84 -14.97
N ILE A 209 -0.80 -32.07 -13.93
CA ILE A 209 -1.08 -33.01 -12.84
C ILE A 209 -1.52 -32.16 -11.64
N GLU A 210 -2.72 -32.39 -11.16
CA GLU A 210 -3.23 -31.75 -9.94
C GLU A 210 -2.50 -32.32 -8.73
N VAL A 211 -1.92 -31.45 -7.91
CA VAL A 211 -1.19 -31.83 -6.68
C VAL A 211 -2.09 -31.70 -5.46
N THR A 212 -2.83 -30.61 -5.37
CA THR A 212 -3.75 -30.34 -4.27
C THR A 212 -4.76 -29.27 -4.67
N HIS A 213 -5.99 -29.46 -4.21
CA HIS A 213 -7.03 -28.44 -4.20
C HIS A 213 -7.34 -28.06 -2.77
N SER A 214 -7.66 -26.80 -2.51
CA SER A 214 -8.10 -26.30 -1.21
C SER A 214 -9.13 -25.19 -1.41
N GLU A 215 -10.18 -25.18 -0.62
CA GLU A 215 -11.13 -24.08 -0.52
C GLU A 215 -10.46 -22.80 0.02
N SER A 216 -9.32 -22.96 0.67
CA SER A 216 -8.44 -21.88 1.14
C SER A 216 -7.40 -21.53 0.09
N GLN A 217 -6.70 -20.41 0.27
CA GLN A 217 -5.58 -20.06 -0.59
C GLN A 217 -4.44 -21.08 -0.47
N VAL A 218 -3.95 -21.58 -1.60
CA VAL A 218 -2.71 -22.34 -1.74
C VAL A 218 -1.87 -21.65 -2.80
N VAL A 219 -0.80 -21.00 -2.39
CA VAL A 219 0.01 -20.12 -3.25
C VAL A 219 1.50 -20.26 -2.96
N ALA A 220 2.34 -19.64 -3.79
CA ALA A 220 3.79 -19.53 -3.60
C ALA A 220 4.53 -20.87 -3.48
N ALA A 221 4.05 -21.89 -4.18
CA ALA A 221 4.59 -23.23 -4.09
C ALA A 221 6.01 -23.37 -4.70
N ARG A 222 6.86 -24.18 -4.06
CA ARG A 222 8.22 -24.51 -4.53
C ARG A 222 8.52 -25.99 -4.33
N LEU A 223 9.02 -26.61 -5.38
CA LEU A 223 9.50 -27.99 -5.30
C LEU A 223 10.84 -28.08 -4.56
N SER A 224 10.99 -29.09 -3.70
CA SER A 224 12.29 -29.44 -3.16
C SER A 224 13.26 -29.83 -4.29
N PRO A 225 14.58 -29.71 -4.07
CA PRO A 225 15.57 -30.04 -5.10
C PRO A 225 15.50 -31.46 -5.64
N ASP A 226 15.05 -32.40 -4.83
CA ASP A 226 14.85 -33.80 -5.19
C ASP A 226 13.47 -34.10 -5.77
N GLY A 227 12.59 -33.07 -5.87
CA GLY A 227 11.25 -33.18 -6.42
C GLY A 227 10.21 -33.92 -5.58
N ARG A 228 10.60 -34.43 -4.39
CA ARG A 228 9.72 -35.24 -3.53
C ARG A 228 8.79 -34.44 -2.65
N TRP A 229 9.12 -33.19 -2.37
CA TRP A 229 8.42 -32.32 -1.44
C TRP A 229 7.99 -31.04 -2.12
N LEU A 230 6.86 -30.52 -1.69
CA LEU A 230 6.34 -29.24 -2.14
C LEU A 230 6.09 -28.35 -0.93
N ALA A 231 6.82 -27.27 -0.83
CA ALA A 231 6.58 -26.22 0.15
C ALA A 231 5.63 -25.18 -0.44
N TYR A 232 4.65 -24.70 0.34
CA TYR A 232 3.67 -23.71 -0.10
C TYR A 232 3.13 -22.90 1.05
N ARG A 233 2.53 -21.77 0.74
CA ARG A 233 1.78 -20.95 1.69
C ARG A 233 0.28 -21.24 1.58
N SER A 234 -0.39 -21.35 2.74
CA SER A 234 -1.84 -21.51 2.82
C SER A 234 -2.40 -20.88 4.09
N ASN A 235 -3.65 -20.40 4.00
CA ASN A 235 -4.40 -19.88 5.15
C ASN A 235 -5.50 -20.85 5.62
N GLU A 236 -5.37 -22.14 5.31
CA GLU A 236 -6.33 -23.20 5.66
C GLU A 236 -6.48 -23.42 7.16
N LYS A 237 -5.51 -23.01 7.97
CA LYS A 237 -5.55 -23.12 9.42
C LYS A 237 -5.73 -21.73 10.05
N ASP A 238 -6.79 -21.58 10.83
CA ASP A 238 -7.10 -20.36 11.59
C ASP A 238 -7.20 -19.08 10.72
N ASN A 239 -7.41 -19.24 9.41
CA ASN A 239 -7.45 -18.15 8.42
C ASN A 239 -6.19 -17.26 8.45
N ARG A 240 -5.05 -17.83 8.88
CA ARG A 240 -3.73 -17.17 8.90
C ARG A 240 -2.81 -17.82 7.89
N ASP A 241 -2.05 -17.01 7.18
CA ASP A 241 -1.04 -17.49 6.26
C ASP A 241 0.06 -18.26 7.01
N GLN A 242 0.27 -19.51 6.61
CA GLN A 242 1.27 -20.43 7.17
C GLN A 242 2.04 -21.11 6.05
N ILE A 243 3.24 -21.56 6.34
CA ILE A 243 4.05 -22.37 5.43
C ILE A 243 3.85 -23.84 5.76
N PHE A 244 3.47 -24.59 4.75
CA PHE A 244 3.31 -26.03 4.80
C PHE A 244 4.28 -26.71 3.84
N VAL A 245 4.62 -27.94 4.15
CA VAL A 245 5.29 -28.87 3.24
C VAL A 245 4.43 -30.11 3.09
N ARG A 246 4.32 -30.64 1.89
CA ARG A 246 3.68 -31.92 1.63
C ARG A 246 4.50 -32.78 0.68
N ALA A 247 4.30 -34.10 0.73
CA ALA A 247 4.88 -34.97 -0.29
C ALA A 247 4.21 -34.75 -1.64
N VAL A 248 5.01 -34.79 -2.72
CA VAL A 248 4.50 -34.79 -4.09
C VAL A 248 3.99 -36.19 -4.40
N PRO A 249 2.75 -36.35 -4.88
CA PRO A 249 2.23 -37.66 -5.24
C PRO A 249 3.09 -38.33 -6.33
N ALA A 250 3.36 -39.62 -6.18
CA ALA A 250 4.00 -40.37 -7.24
C ALA A 250 3.14 -40.40 -8.53
N PRO A 251 3.73 -40.39 -9.72
CA PRO A 251 2.96 -40.49 -10.96
C PRO A 251 2.02 -41.71 -10.91
N GLY A 252 0.72 -41.50 -11.13
CA GLY A 252 -0.32 -42.53 -11.07
C GLY A 252 -0.83 -42.91 -9.68
N ALA A 253 -0.41 -42.20 -8.61
CA ALA A 253 -0.97 -42.40 -7.29
C ALA A 253 -2.46 -41.99 -7.25
N SER A 254 -3.25 -42.70 -6.44
CA SER A 254 -4.66 -42.33 -6.20
C SER A 254 -4.74 -40.91 -5.59
N LYS A 255 -5.73 -40.13 -6.03
CA LYS A 255 -6.04 -38.81 -5.43
C LYS A 255 -6.32 -38.87 -3.92
N ASP A 256 -6.79 -40.02 -3.44
CA ASP A 256 -7.15 -40.27 -2.03
C ASP A 256 -6.01 -40.90 -1.22
N ALA A 257 -4.80 -41.07 -1.82
CA ALA A 257 -3.66 -41.60 -1.09
C ALA A 257 -3.29 -40.63 0.04
N PRO A 258 -3.08 -41.10 1.29
CA PRO A 258 -2.66 -40.25 2.39
C PRO A 258 -1.29 -39.64 2.07
N VAL A 259 -1.25 -38.34 1.93
CA VAL A 259 -0.03 -37.59 1.65
C VAL A 259 0.42 -36.90 2.92
N GLY A 260 1.65 -37.14 3.36
CA GLY A 260 2.20 -36.44 4.52
C GLY A 260 2.18 -34.93 4.31
N LYS A 261 1.80 -34.22 5.36
CA LYS A 261 1.70 -32.75 5.39
C LYS A 261 2.20 -32.23 6.74
N TRP A 262 3.04 -31.23 6.69
CA TRP A 262 3.68 -30.63 7.86
C TRP A 262 3.55 -29.11 7.83
N GLN A 263 3.14 -28.51 8.95
CA GLN A 263 3.22 -27.06 9.14
C GLN A 263 4.61 -26.70 9.61
N VAL A 264 5.32 -25.88 8.85
CA VAL A 264 6.71 -25.50 9.12
C VAL A 264 6.80 -24.18 9.88
N SER A 265 6.00 -23.18 9.52
CA SER A 265 5.96 -21.92 10.24
C SER A 265 5.20 -22.06 11.56
N THR A 266 5.64 -21.33 12.60
CA THR A 266 5.03 -21.35 13.95
C THR A 266 4.22 -20.10 14.24
N GLU A 267 4.65 -18.96 13.73
CA GLU A 267 4.05 -17.64 14.01
C GLU A 267 3.40 -16.99 12.79
N GLY A 268 3.41 -17.67 11.65
CA GLY A 268 2.90 -17.21 10.36
C GLY A 268 3.94 -17.32 9.25
N GLY A 269 3.47 -17.25 8.00
CA GLY A 269 4.30 -17.26 6.80
C GLY A 269 3.62 -16.43 5.73
N GLU A 270 4.01 -15.16 5.60
CA GLU A 270 3.32 -14.16 4.77
C GLU A 270 3.83 -14.11 3.34
N GLY A 271 4.97 -14.74 3.07
CA GLY A 271 5.67 -14.59 1.80
C GLY A 271 5.91 -15.87 1.04
N MET A 272 6.86 -15.76 0.12
CA MET A 272 7.34 -16.89 -0.67
C MET A 272 8.20 -17.82 0.14
N VAL A 273 8.29 -19.05 -0.34
CA VAL A 273 9.17 -20.08 0.20
C VAL A 273 10.25 -20.43 -0.85
N TRP A 274 11.45 -20.75 -0.41
CA TRP A 274 12.58 -21.16 -1.26
C TRP A 274 13.32 -22.33 -0.62
N TRP A 275 13.88 -23.17 -1.46
CA TRP A 275 14.75 -24.26 -1.05
C TRP A 275 16.20 -23.93 -1.40
N ARG A 276 17.13 -24.22 -0.47
CA ARG A 276 18.54 -24.31 -0.84
C ARG A 276 18.75 -25.49 -1.77
N ARG A 277 19.69 -25.36 -2.71
CA ARG A 277 19.95 -26.35 -3.78
C ARG A 277 20.23 -27.77 -3.27
N ASP A 278 20.84 -27.90 -2.09
CA ASP A 278 21.14 -29.20 -1.47
C ASP A 278 19.95 -29.79 -0.69
N GLY A 279 18.82 -29.10 -0.62
CA GLY A 279 17.62 -29.52 0.10
C GLY A 279 17.72 -29.51 1.62
N LYS A 280 18.86 -29.07 2.19
CA LYS A 280 19.11 -29.10 3.62
C LYS A 280 18.58 -27.87 4.37
N GLU A 281 18.13 -26.88 3.67
CA GLU A 281 17.57 -25.66 4.24
C GLU A 281 16.47 -25.10 3.34
N MET A 282 15.46 -24.55 3.96
CA MET A 282 14.42 -23.77 3.29
C MET A 282 14.27 -22.40 3.94
N TYR A 283 13.81 -21.42 3.16
CA TYR A 283 13.64 -20.04 3.57
C TYR A 283 12.21 -19.59 3.30
N TYR A 284 11.70 -18.69 4.11
CA TYR A 284 10.41 -18.05 3.86
C TYR A 284 10.34 -16.65 4.46
N ILE A 285 9.41 -15.85 3.99
CA ILE A 285 9.09 -14.57 4.61
C ILE A 285 8.06 -14.84 5.71
N GLY A 286 8.44 -14.62 6.95
CA GLY A 286 7.60 -14.68 8.12
C GLY A 286 6.91 -13.35 8.44
N PRO A 287 6.19 -13.29 9.58
CA PRO A 287 5.53 -12.08 10.04
C PRO A 287 6.51 -10.89 10.10
N GLN A 288 5.98 -9.69 9.85
CA GLN A 288 6.77 -8.45 9.88
C GLN A 288 7.97 -8.47 8.91
N ARG A 289 7.82 -9.17 7.77
CA ARG A 289 8.86 -9.26 6.73
C ARG A 289 10.17 -9.89 7.20
N THR A 290 10.12 -10.73 8.21
CA THR A 290 11.30 -11.48 8.66
C THR A 290 11.70 -12.51 7.61
N VAL A 291 12.97 -12.57 7.24
CA VAL A 291 13.52 -13.70 6.46
C VAL A 291 13.86 -14.81 7.44
N MET A 292 13.14 -15.91 7.33
CA MET A 292 13.26 -17.08 8.19
C MET A 292 13.98 -18.22 7.48
N ALA A 293 14.76 -18.99 8.23
CA ALA A 293 15.38 -20.22 7.74
C ALA A 293 14.98 -21.42 8.60
N VAL A 294 14.85 -22.57 7.95
CA VAL A 294 14.52 -23.86 8.56
C VAL A 294 15.48 -24.91 8.03
N GLU A 295 16.19 -25.59 8.91
CA GLU A 295 16.99 -26.75 8.54
C GLU A 295 16.08 -27.93 8.23
N VAL A 296 16.39 -28.64 7.15
CA VAL A 296 15.61 -29.79 6.67
C VAL A 296 16.47 -31.04 6.66
N ARG A 297 15.91 -32.13 7.15
CA ARG A 297 16.43 -33.49 7.04
C ARG A 297 15.38 -34.33 6.33
N ALA A 298 15.43 -34.34 5.01
CA ALA A 298 14.49 -35.07 4.20
C ALA A 298 15.05 -36.49 3.90
N GLY A 299 14.59 -37.45 4.71
CA GLY A 299 14.84 -38.89 4.53
C GLY A 299 13.66 -39.59 3.84
N GLN A 300 13.19 -40.71 4.40
CA GLN A 300 11.88 -41.29 4.04
C GLN A 300 10.76 -40.38 4.53
N ASP A 301 10.93 -39.76 5.71
CA ASP A 301 10.04 -38.78 6.30
C ASP A 301 10.62 -37.37 6.17
N PHE A 302 9.76 -36.38 6.32
CA PHE A 302 10.12 -34.97 6.33
C PHE A 302 10.34 -34.49 7.77
N GLU A 303 11.60 -34.24 8.11
CA GLU A 303 11.99 -33.67 9.40
C GLU A 303 12.55 -32.28 9.22
N PHE A 304 12.29 -31.39 10.16
CA PHE A 304 12.73 -30.00 10.11
C PHE A 304 12.95 -29.40 11.49
N SER A 305 13.84 -28.39 11.55
CA SER A 305 14.11 -27.62 12.77
C SER A 305 13.01 -26.59 13.05
N LYS A 306 13.02 -26.02 14.24
CA LYS A 306 12.26 -24.78 14.47
C LYS A 306 12.80 -23.67 13.56
N PRO A 307 11.91 -22.79 13.03
CA PRO A 307 12.32 -21.63 12.25
C PRO A 307 13.26 -20.72 13.06
N ARG A 308 14.29 -20.21 12.41
CA ARG A 308 15.20 -19.20 12.97
C ARG A 308 15.18 -17.93 12.12
N LEU A 309 15.24 -16.79 12.77
CA LEU A 309 15.37 -15.49 12.09
C LEU A 309 16.77 -15.39 11.46
N LEU A 310 16.82 -14.98 10.19
CA LEU A 310 18.06 -14.55 9.54
C LEU A 310 18.24 -13.04 9.66
N PHE A 311 17.30 -12.28 9.11
CA PHE A 311 17.28 -10.82 9.17
C PHE A 311 15.88 -10.28 8.85
N ASN A 312 15.67 -9.00 9.07
CA ASN A 312 14.47 -8.31 8.64
C ASN A 312 14.64 -7.84 7.20
N ALA A 313 13.73 -8.24 6.32
CA ALA A 313 13.72 -7.75 4.95
C ALA A 313 13.45 -6.24 4.91
N PRO A 314 13.91 -5.53 3.85
CA PRO A 314 13.68 -4.08 3.73
C PRO A 314 12.19 -3.74 3.76
N ASN A 315 11.88 -2.57 4.27
CA ASN A 315 10.53 -2.02 4.49
C ASN A 315 9.66 -1.85 3.22
N SER A 316 10.19 -2.21 2.09
CA SER A 316 9.57 -2.07 0.77
C SER A 316 8.70 -3.23 0.34
N ILE A 317 8.72 -4.32 1.10
CA ILE A 317 7.88 -5.47 0.80
C ILE A 317 6.51 -5.22 1.44
N PRO A 318 5.41 -5.08 0.68
CA PRO A 318 4.10 -4.96 1.28
C PRO A 318 3.82 -6.15 2.21
N ALA A 319 3.37 -5.85 3.42
CA ALA A 319 2.99 -6.87 4.39
C ALA A 319 1.78 -7.71 3.92
N THR A 320 1.03 -7.19 2.95
CA THR A 320 -0.16 -7.84 2.39
C THR A 320 -0.14 -7.79 0.86
N GLY A 321 -0.36 -8.92 0.18
CA GLY A 321 -0.41 -9.00 -1.27
C GLY A 321 0.23 -10.26 -1.83
N ASN A 322 0.52 -10.28 -3.14
CA ASN A 322 1.25 -11.38 -3.76
C ASN A 322 2.74 -11.28 -3.38
N PRO A 323 3.23 -12.08 -2.43
CA PRO A 323 4.59 -11.94 -1.89
C PRO A 323 5.68 -12.30 -2.89
N GLY A 324 5.35 -12.99 -3.98
CA GLY A 324 6.24 -13.20 -5.12
C GLY A 324 6.63 -11.91 -5.85
N ALA A 325 5.94 -10.81 -5.54
CA ALA A 325 6.15 -9.56 -6.22
C ALA A 325 7.45 -8.83 -5.84
N PHE A 326 8.13 -9.19 -4.74
CA PHE A 326 9.12 -8.29 -4.16
C PHE A 326 10.51 -8.86 -3.90
N GLY A 327 10.69 -10.20 -3.90
CA GLY A 327 12.01 -10.76 -3.63
C GLY A 327 12.19 -12.23 -4.01
N SER A 328 13.43 -12.68 -4.05
CA SER A 328 13.81 -14.09 -4.13
C SER A 328 15.15 -14.39 -3.48
N VAL A 329 15.35 -15.64 -3.08
CA VAL A 329 16.61 -16.16 -2.53
C VAL A 329 17.37 -16.93 -3.61
N SER A 330 18.70 -16.78 -3.65
CA SER A 330 19.55 -17.56 -4.53
C SER A 330 19.52 -19.05 -4.17
N ARG A 331 19.79 -19.92 -5.13
CA ARG A 331 19.75 -21.37 -4.91
C ARG A 331 20.80 -21.90 -3.93
N ASP A 332 21.89 -21.19 -3.71
CA ASP A 332 22.88 -21.49 -2.67
C ASP A 332 22.47 -20.97 -1.28
N GLY A 333 21.45 -20.14 -1.20
CA GLY A 333 20.99 -19.51 0.04
C GLY A 333 21.83 -18.34 0.52
N GLU A 334 22.84 -17.91 -0.23
CA GLU A 334 23.81 -16.90 0.20
C GLU A 334 23.37 -15.46 -0.15
N LYS A 335 22.46 -15.30 -1.12
CA LYS A 335 22.00 -13.99 -1.58
C LYS A 335 20.48 -13.91 -1.63
N VAL A 336 19.97 -12.74 -1.33
CA VAL A 336 18.55 -12.39 -1.45
C VAL A 336 18.43 -11.12 -2.29
N VAL A 337 17.56 -11.11 -3.28
CA VAL A 337 17.23 -9.89 -4.03
C VAL A 337 15.87 -9.38 -3.61
N PHE A 338 15.76 -8.07 -3.41
CA PHE A 338 14.49 -7.37 -3.22
C PHE A 338 14.37 -6.19 -4.20
N VAL A 339 13.12 -5.83 -4.53
CA VAL A 339 12.80 -4.54 -5.14
C VAL A 339 12.55 -3.52 -4.03
N VAL A 340 13.46 -2.58 -3.87
CA VAL A 340 13.46 -1.62 -2.78
C VAL A 340 13.00 -0.24 -3.30
N PRO A 341 11.96 0.40 -2.73
CA PRO A 341 11.56 1.75 -3.09
C PRO A 341 12.68 2.74 -2.76
N PRO A 342 12.62 3.95 -3.30
CA PRO A 342 13.51 5.01 -2.86
C PRO A 342 13.37 5.22 -1.36
N SER A 343 14.50 5.40 -0.66
CA SER A 343 14.46 5.82 0.73
C SER A 343 13.65 7.10 0.84
N GLN A 344 12.64 7.10 1.69
CA GLN A 344 11.91 8.34 1.95
C GLN A 344 12.86 9.34 2.61
N PRO A 345 12.88 10.61 2.15
CA PRO A 345 13.72 11.62 2.79
C PRO A 345 13.27 11.80 4.24
N LEU A 346 14.22 11.91 5.15
CA LEU A 346 13.92 12.32 6.52
C LEU A 346 13.21 13.67 6.49
N ARG A 347 12.30 13.87 7.39
CA ARG A 347 11.49 15.08 7.51
C ARG A 347 11.72 15.71 8.88
N GLN A 348 11.64 17.02 8.92
CA GLN A 348 11.69 17.81 10.14
C GLN A 348 10.31 18.35 10.45
N LEU A 349 9.80 18.09 11.64
CA LEU A 349 8.59 18.76 12.13
C LEU A 349 8.90 20.25 12.23
N THR A 350 8.21 21.06 11.42
CA THR A 350 8.50 22.50 11.28
C THR A 350 7.23 23.30 11.47
N ILE A 351 7.29 24.29 12.34
CA ILE A 351 6.21 25.25 12.61
C ILE A 351 6.48 26.52 11.82
N PHE A 352 5.48 26.97 11.09
CA PHE A 352 5.45 28.22 10.32
C PHE A 352 4.45 29.19 10.90
N ASP A 353 4.67 30.48 10.72
CA ASP A 353 3.70 31.54 10.96
C ASP A 353 2.76 31.76 9.76
N ARG A 354 1.86 32.75 9.88
CA ARG A 354 0.91 33.12 8.81
C ARG A 354 1.61 33.69 7.54
N GLN A 355 2.84 34.12 7.64
CA GLN A 355 3.66 34.65 6.55
C GLN A 355 4.51 33.54 5.91
N GLY A 356 4.42 32.29 6.39
CA GLY A 356 5.21 31.16 5.91
C GLY A 356 6.66 31.20 6.38
N GLN A 357 6.98 31.99 7.42
CA GLN A 357 8.31 32.00 8.02
C GLN A 357 8.43 30.84 9.01
N VAL A 358 9.61 30.22 9.06
CA VAL A 358 9.88 29.16 10.04
C VAL A 358 9.99 29.76 11.43
N VAL A 359 9.05 29.41 12.30
CA VAL A 359 9.06 29.79 13.72
C VAL A 359 9.95 28.84 14.51
N ARG A 360 9.84 27.53 14.26
CA ARG A 360 10.57 26.51 15.01
C ARG A 360 10.65 25.18 14.28
N LYS A 361 11.77 24.48 14.46
CA LYS A 361 11.94 23.07 14.16
C LYS A 361 11.84 22.28 15.46
N VAL A 362 11.10 21.17 15.47
CA VAL A 362 10.76 20.40 16.67
C VAL A 362 11.21 18.94 16.50
N GLY A 363 11.93 18.43 17.49
CA GLY A 363 12.45 17.07 17.49
C GLY A 363 13.61 16.89 16.50
N GLU A 364 14.13 15.66 16.40
CA GLU A 364 15.14 15.26 15.43
C GLU A 364 14.49 14.91 14.09
N PRO A 365 15.21 15.00 12.97
CA PRO A 365 14.72 14.50 11.70
C PRO A 365 14.31 13.02 11.76
N GLY A 366 13.18 12.68 11.15
CA GLY A 366 12.63 11.33 11.16
C GLY A 366 11.64 11.08 10.01
N LEU A 367 11.11 9.89 9.93
CA LEU A 367 10.06 9.54 8.97
C LEU A 367 8.69 9.92 9.54
N TYR A 368 8.37 11.20 9.51
CA TYR A 368 7.13 11.76 10.05
C TYR A 368 6.06 11.93 8.99
N THR A 369 4.80 11.66 9.39
CA THR A 369 3.61 12.02 8.62
C THR A 369 2.49 12.49 9.56
N GLN A 370 1.49 13.15 9.00
CA GLN A 370 0.27 13.57 9.69
C GLN A 370 0.50 14.41 10.98
N PRO A 371 1.41 15.40 10.99
CA PRO A 371 1.63 16.20 12.16
C PRO A 371 0.42 17.11 12.46
N SER A 372 0.08 17.27 13.75
CA SER A 372 -0.98 18.19 14.21
C SER A 372 -0.62 18.81 15.55
N LEU A 373 -0.82 20.12 15.68
CA LEU A 373 -0.67 20.82 16.97
C LEU A 373 -1.81 20.48 17.93
N SER A 374 -1.47 20.39 19.22
CA SER A 374 -2.48 20.30 20.29
C SER A 374 -3.36 21.54 20.34
N PRO A 375 -4.58 21.46 20.93
CA PRO A 375 -5.47 22.62 21.04
C PRO A 375 -4.84 23.85 21.68
N ASP A 376 -3.91 23.69 22.63
CA ASP A 376 -3.14 24.77 23.27
C ASP A 376 -1.85 25.13 22.50
N GLY A 377 -1.50 24.39 21.45
CA GLY A 377 -0.30 24.58 20.64
C GLY A 377 1.02 24.26 21.34
N SER A 378 0.99 23.61 22.51
CA SER A 378 2.20 23.25 23.28
C SER A 378 2.88 21.97 22.80
N LYS A 379 2.14 21.10 22.08
CA LYS A 379 2.62 19.81 21.60
C LYS A 379 2.27 19.59 20.13
N ILE A 380 3.05 18.72 19.47
CA ILE A 380 2.72 18.17 18.16
C ILE A 380 2.46 16.68 18.34
N VAL A 381 1.36 16.15 17.82
CA VAL A 381 1.21 14.71 17.56
C VAL A 381 1.63 14.42 16.13
N ALA A 382 2.30 13.30 15.89
CA ALA A 382 2.66 12.84 14.55
C ALA A 382 2.70 11.31 14.51
N MET A 383 2.44 10.74 13.35
CA MET A 383 2.81 9.38 13.05
C MET A 383 4.31 9.34 12.73
N ARG A 384 5.03 8.43 13.34
CA ARG A 384 6.45 8.17 13.10
C ARG A 384 6.64 6.74 12.63
N VAL A 385 7.37 6.58 11.54
CA VAL A 385 7.78 5.27 11.04
C VAL A 385 9.15 4.92 11.63
N ASP A 386 9.28 3.75 12.22
CA ASP A 386 10.57 3.20 12.62
C ASP A 386 11.32 2.70 11.37
N PRO A 387 12.50 3.23 11.05
CA PRO A 387 13.20 2.86 9.83
C PRO A 387 13.76 1.42 9.84
N GLN A 388 13.80 0.75 10.99
CA GLN A 388 14.30 -0.62 11.11
C GLN A 388 13.18 -1.65 11.01
N THR A 389 12.02 -1.37 11.63
CA THR A 389 10.90 -2.30 11.72
C THR A 389 9.73 -1.96 10.82
N ASP A 390 9.72 -0.74 10.25
CA ASP A 390 8.61 -0.12 9.52
C ASP A 390 7.32 -0.01 10.35
N ALA A 391 7.40 -0.29 11.63
CA ALA A 391 6.29 -0.06 12.54
C ALA A 391 5.93 1.42 12.53
N THR A 392 4.64 1.69 12.48
CA THR A 392 4.13 3.06 12.57
C THR A 392 3.54 3.28 13.94
N ASP A 393 4.10 4.23 14.68
CA ASP A 393 3.66 4.57 16.02
C ASP A 393 3.22 6.03 16.09
N ILE A 394 2.34 6.30 17.05
CA ILE A 394 1.93 7.66 17.37
C ILE A 394 2.87 8.23 18.42
N TRP A 395 3.43 9.39 18.12
CA TRP A 395 4.34 10.13 18.98
C TRP A 395 3.81 11.54 19.24
N THR A 396 4.08 12.05 20.44
CA THR A 396 3.91 13.48 20.75
C THR A 396 5.25 14.13 20.98
N TYR A 397 5.36 15.41 20.61
CA TYR A 397 6.57 16.22 20.75
C TYR A 397 6.23 17.51 21.47
N ASP A 398 6.96 17.83 22.51
CA ASP A 398 6.86 19.13 23.18
C ASP A 398 7.45 20.21 22.28
N VAL A 399 6.68 21.25 22.00
CA VAL A 399 7.08 22.32 21.05
C VAL A 399 8.26 23.12 21.58
N THR A 400 8.35 23.28 22.90
CA THR A 400 9.41 24.11 23.52
C THR A 400 10.74 23.36 23.62
N THR A 401 10.71 22.11 24.05
CA THR A 401 11.93 21.34 24.31
C THR A 401 12.33 20.44 23.13
N GLY A 402 11.42 20.17 22.21
CA GLY A 402 11.60 19.18 21.13
C GLY A 402 11.56 17.72 21.61
N LYS A 403 11.32 17.46 22.91
CA LYS A 403 11.32 16.10 23.46
C LYS A 403 10.13 15.30 22.90
N GLY A 404 10.45 14.14 22.31
CA GLY A 404 9.47 13.17 21.84
C GLY A 404 9.04 12.20 22.94
N THR A 405 7.78 11.79 22.91
CA THR A 405 7.19 10.77 23.77
C THR A 405 6.34 9.83 22.92
N ALA A 406 6.59 8.52 22.98
CA ALA A 406 5.78 7.52 22.31
C ALA A 406 4.40 7.43 23.02
N VAL A 407 3.33 7.59 22.27
CA VAL A 407 1.96 7.33 22.73
C VAL A 407 1.63 5.85 22.56
N THR A 408 2.06 5.28 21.42
CA THR A 408 1.97 3.85 21.13
C THR A 408 3.37 3.26 20.95
N SER A 409 3.48 1.96 21.10
CA SER A 409 4.72 1.19 20.86
C SER A 409 4.32 -0.25 20.54
N THR A 410 3.48 -0.42 19.52
CA THR A 410 3.00 -1.73 19.11
C THR A 410 3.76 -2.19 17.87
N ARG A 411 3.72 -3.50 17.59
CA ARG A 411 4.29 -4.06 16.38
C ARG A 411 3.38 -3.86 15.16
N ASP A 412 2.15 -3.44 15.44
CA ASP A 412 1.09 -3.25 14.44
C ASP A 412 1.01 -1.78 14.08
N GLY A 413 0.52 -1.45 12.88
CA GLY A 413 0.50 -0.07 12.41
C GLY A 413 -0.58 0.78 13.07
N GLU A 414 -0.17 1.90 13.69
CA GLU A 414 -1.08 2.98 14.10
C GLU A 414 -0.95 4.17 13.16
N ASN A 415 -2.09 4.78 12.85
CA ASN A 415 -2.13 5.91 11.92
C ASN A 415 -3.25 6.90 12.26
N ALA A 416 -3.32 7.98 11.48
CA ALA A 416 -4.35 9.01 11.54
C ALA A 416 -4.57 9.61 12.95
N PRO A 417 -3.52 10.11 13.66
CA PRO A 417 -3.68 10.67 14.99
C PRO A 417 -4.49 11.97 14.96
N VAL A 418 -5.39 12.11 15.93
CA VAL A 418 -6.21 13.33 16.16
C VAL A 418 -6.20 13.66 17.64
N TRP A 419 -5.95 14.94 17.99
CA TRP A 419 -6.11 15.42 19.35
C TRP A 419 -7.57 15.38 19.78
N LEU A 420 -7.83 14.95 21.02
CA LEU A 420 -9.11 15.21 21.64
C LEU A 420 -9.19 16.68 22.08
N PRO A 421 -10.41 17.24 22.21
CA PRO A 421 -10.60 18.64 22.61
C PRO A 421 -9.95 19.02 23.93
N ASP A 422 -9.74 18.05 24.83
CA ASP A 422 -9.07 18.25 26.12
C ASP A 422 -7.57 18.55 26.01
N GLY A 423 -6.96 18.31 24.83
CA GLY A 423 -5.52 18.48 24.60
C GLY A 423 -4.63 17.52 25.40
N GLN A 424 -5.22 16.54 26.10
CA GLN A 424 -4.49 15.58 26.93
C GLN A 424 -4.47 14.17 26.37
N ARG A 425 -5.41 13.86 25.47
CA ARG A 425 -5.55 12.54 24.83
C ARG A 425 -5.49 12.65 23.32
N VAL A 426 -5.07 11.56 22.70
CA VAL A 426 -4.99 11.40 21.25
C VAL A 426 -5.85 10.20 20.86
N ALA A 427 -6.71 10.37 19.85
CA ALA A 427 -7.37 9.28 19.16
C ALA A 427 -6.55 8.89 17.93
N TYR A 428 -6.55 7.62 17.55
CA TYR A 428 -5.83 7.08 16.41
C TYR A 428 -6.48 5.81 15.88
N VAL A 429 -6.16 5.44 14.67
CA VAL A 429 -6.57 4.17 14.06
C VAL A 429 -5.49 3.13 14.30
N SER A 430 -5.87 1.93 14.70
CA SER A 430 -5.01 0.76 14.74
C SER A 430 -5.50 -0.31 13.79
N THR A 431 -4.57 -0.88 13.04
CA THR A 431 -4.79 -1.97 12.08
C THR A 431 -4.23 -3.31 12.59
N ARG A 432 -4.03 -3.42 13.91
CA ARG A 432 -3.50 -4.65 14.56
C ARG A 432 -4.32 -5.92 14.30
N ASN A 433 -5.50 -5.78 13.79
CA ASN A 433 -6.33 -6.90 13.36
C ASN A 433 -6.54 -6.81 11.85
N THR A 434 -6.19 -7.87 11.12
CA THR A 434 -6.30 -7.93 9.66
C THR A 434 -7.73 -7.90 9.13
N ASN A 435 -8.72 -8.20 9.97
CA ASN A 435 -10.13 -8.29 9.57
C ASN A 435 -10.92 -7.00 9.80
N TYR A 436 -10.40 -6.07 10.63
CA TYR A 436 -11.06 -4.80 10.93
C TYR A 436 -10.06 -3.73 11.39
N SER A 437 -10.43 -2.48 11.21
CA SER A 437 -9.73 -1.32 11.77
C SER A 437 -10.49 -0.83 13.00
N SER A 438 -9.78 -0.30 13.99
CA SER A 438 -10.39 0.24 15.20
C SER A 438 -9.85 1.62 15.54
N ILE A 439 -10.71 2.47 16.09
CA ILE A 439 -10.31 3.74 16.67
C ILE A 439 -10.08 3.54 18.17
N TYR A 440 -8.92 3.95 18.64
CA TYR A 440 -8.53 3.96 20.03
C TYR A 440 -8.27 5.39 20.49
N ARG A 441 -8.31 5.62 21.81
CA ARG A 441 -7.74 6.82 22.44
C ARG A 441 -6.80 6.46 23.57
N LYS A 442 -5.81 7.31 23.81
CA LYS A 442 -4.82 7.15 24.87
C LYS A 442 -4.31 8.50 25.34
N ALA A 443 -3.79 8.56 26.58
CA ALA A 443 -3.14 9.77 27.07
C ALA A 443 -1.92 10.15 26.21
N ALA A 444 -1.80 11.42 25.88
CA ALA A 444 -0.74 11.96 25.02
C ALA A 444 0.67 11.83 25.61
N ASN A 445 0.79 11.55 26.91
CA ASN A 445 2.05 11.24 27.58
C ASN A 445 2.42 9.75 27.51
N GLY A 446 1.65 8.93 26.78
CA GLY A 446 1.86 7.50 26.60
C GLY A 446 1.47 6.63 27.81
N GLN A 447 1.04 7.23 28.91
CA GLN A 447 0.69 6.51 30.15
C GLN A 447 -0.73 5.95 30.11
N GLY A 448 -0.98 4.94 30.93
CA GLY A 448 -2.30 4.32 31.06
C GLY A 448 -2.69 3.38 29.93
N ALA A 449 -3.84 2.75 30.09
CA ALA A 449 -4.40 1.85 29.08
C ALA A 449 -4.99 2.64 27.91
N GLU A 450 -4.97 2.04 26.74
CA GLU A 450 -5.74 2.52 25.59
C GLU A 450 -7.20 2.10 25.73
N GLU A 451 -8.09 2.93 25.22
CA GLU A 451 -9.54 2.70 25.21
C GLU A 451 -10.03 2.63 23.78
N GLN A 452 -10.72 1.54 23.43
CA GLN A 452 -11.34 1.39 22.11
C GLN A 452 -12.61 2.27 22.02
N LEU A 453 -12.67 3.11 21.01
CA LEU A 453 -13.80 3.98 20.74
C LEU A 453 -14.76 3.40 19.70
N PHE A 454 -14.24 2.72 18.69
CA PHE A 454 -15.05 2.20 17.59
C PHE A 454 -14.32 1.07 16.86
N ARG A 455 -15.10 0.19 16.23
CA ARG A 455 -14.60 -0.89 15.38
C ARG A 455 -15.33 -0.87 14.04
N TYR A 456 -14.56 -0.85 12.96
CA TYR A 456 -15.06 -0.86 11.58
C TYR A 456 -14.73 -2.18 10.87
N THR A 457 -15.76 -2.89 10.41
CA THR A 457 -15.64 -4.28 9.94
C THR A 457 -15.47 -4.47 8.42
N PRO A 458 -15.91 -3.61 7.50
CA PRO A 458 -15.60 -3.84 6.10
C PRO A 458 -14.16 -3.41 5.82
N GLY A 459 -13.31 -4.35 5.37
CA GLY A 459 -11.87 -4.23 5.09
C GLY A 459 -11.39 -3.14 4.13
N ALA A 460 -12.00 -1.96 4.14
CA ALA A 460 -11.51 -0.74 3.52
C ALA A 460 -10.68 0.03 4.54
N GLY A 461 -9.57 0.60 4.11
CA GLY A 461 -8.75 1.45 4.96
C GLY A 461 -9.60 2.56 5.57
N MET A 462 -9.51 2.72 6.90
CA MET A 462 -10.17 3.77 7.65
C MET A 462 -9.13 4.86 7.98
N VAL A 463 -9.51 6.12 7.79
CA VAL A 463 -8.69 7.27 8.18
C VAL A 463 -9.49 8.14 9.13
N LEU A 464 -9.10 8.17 10.41
CA LEU A 464 -9.71 9.07 11.40
C LEU A 464 -9.42 10.51 10.99
N THR A 465 -10.48 11.28 10.84
CA THR A 465 -10.36 12.64 10.34
C THR A 465 -10.48 13.67 11.47
N ASP A 466 -11.45 13.53 12.37
CA ASP A 466 -11.66 14.49 13.44
C ASP A 466 -12.42 13.94 14.65
N VAL A 467 -12.41 14.72 15.74
CA VAL A 467 -13.26 14.55 16.92
C VAL A 467 -14.05 15.85 17.13
N SER A 468 -15.36 15.74 17.37
CA SER A 468 -16.21 16.92 17.60
C SER A 468 -15.74 17.74 18.80
N PRO A 469 -15.98 19.07 18.84
CA PRO A 469 -15.51 19.94 19.92
C PRO A 469 -16.01 19.54 21.30
N ASP A 470 -17.18 18.91 21.40
CA ASP A 470 -17.74 18.38 22.64
C ASP A 470 -17.26 16.97 23.00
N GLY A 471 -16.45 16.35 22.12
CA GLY A 471 -15.90 15.01 22.29
C GLY A 471 -16.91 13.87 22.14
N LYS A 472 -18.12 14.14 21.63
CA LYS A 472 -19.19 13.13 21.54
C LYS A 472 -19.22 12.38 20.21
N PHE A 473 -18.53 12.86 19.20
CA PHE A 473 -18.51 12.26 17.87
C PHE A 473 -17.09 12.12 17.35
N VAL A 474 -16.84 11.10 16.55
CA VAL A 474 -15.67 10.99 15.69
C VAL A 474 -16.11 10.93 14.24
N SER A 475 -15.36 11.57 13.36
CA SER A 475 -15.52 11.43 11.92
C SER A 475 -14.35 10.67 11.32
N PHE A 476 -14.62 9.82 10.32
CA PHE A 476 -13.59 9.13 9.59
C PHE A 476 -13.96 8.96 8.11
N ASP A 477 -12.95 8.80 7.29
CA ASP A 477 -13.05 8.43 5.89
C ASP A 477 -13.00 6.91 5.77
N GLY A 478 -14.00 6.32 5.16
CA GLY A 478 -14.12 4.87 4.95
C GLY A 478 -14.42 4.54 3.49
N GLY A 479 -13.42 4.65 2.60
CA GLY A 479 -13.56 4.26 1.19
C GLY A 479 -14.33 5.28 0.34
N GLY A 480 -14.06 6.57 0.56
CA GLY A 480 -14.66 7.67 -0.20
C GLY A 480 -15.99 8.17 0.36
N ILE A 481 -16.31 7.77 1.60
CA ILE A 481 -17.51 8.19 2.33
C ILE A 481 -17.07 8.75 3.67
N ILE A 482 -17.65 9.86 4.09
CA ILE A 482 -17.46 10.37 5.44
C ILE A 482 -18.53 9.77 6.34
N LEU A 483 -18.08 9.08 7.38
CA LEU A 483 -18.91 8.54 8.43
C LEU A 483 -18.69 9.32 9.73
N VAL A 484 -19.77 9.51 10.48
CA VAL A 484 -19.75 10.08 11.83
C VAL A 484 -20.27 9.04 12.81
N VAL A 485 -19.52 8.80 13.89
CA VAL A 485 -19.86 7.82 14.92
C VAL A 485 -20.14 8.55 16.22
N PRO A 486 -21.34 8.42 16.79
CA PRO A 486 -21.60 8.86 18.15
C PRO A 486 -20.80 8.03 19.16
N LEU A 487 -20.09 8.67 20.07
CA LEU A 487 -19.34 8.02 21.14
C LEU A 487 -20.20 7.77 22.40
N THR A 488 -21.51 7.77 22.23
CA THR A 488 -22.51 7.46 23.27
C THR A 488 -22.70 5.97 23.41
N GLY A 489 -23.10 5.51 24.61
CA GLY A 489 -23.27 4.09 24.93
C GLY A 489 -21.99 3.43 25.43
N ASP A 490 -22.16 2.41 26.28
CA ASP A 490 -21.06 1.78 27.02
C ASP A 490 -20.26 0.77 26.18
N ASP A 491 -20.85 0.23 25.11
CA ASP A 491 -20.22 -0.79 24.28
C ASP A 491 -19.72 -0.21 22.95
N PRO A 492 -18.40 -0.02 22.76
CA PRO A 492 -17.83 0.51 21.53
C PRO A 492 -18.03 -0.41 20.32
N LEU A 493 -18.33 -1.69 20.54
CA LEU A 493 -18.55 -2.68 19.46
C LEU A 493 -19.96 -2.58 18.87
N LYS A 494 -20.88 -1.92 19.54
CA LYS A 494 -22.27 -1.69 19.10
C LYS A 494 -22.51 -0.31 18.50
N ARG A 495 -21.49 0.54 18.48
CA ARG A 495 -21.60 1.86 17.86
C ARG A 495 -21.65 1.72 16.36
N GLU A 496 -22.52 2.46 15.71
CA GLU A 496 -22.68 2.48 14.26
C GLU A 496 -22.27 3.82 13.69
N GLY A 497 -21.61 3.79 12.53
CA GLY A 497 -21.29 4.98 11.78
C GLY A 497 -22.48 5.40 10.92
N VAL A 498 -22.81 6.69 10.98
CA VAL A 498 -23.86 7.30 10.16
C VAL A 498 -23.20 8.04 9.00
N ASP A 499 -23.75 7.88 7.80
CA ASP A 499 -23.27 8.58 6.60
C ASP A 499 -23.50 10.09 6.73
N PHE A 500 -22.41 10.84 6.80
CA PHE A 500 -22.48 12.31 6.74
C PHE A 500 -22.46 12.81 5.29
N ALA A 501 -21.56 12.26 4.47
CA ALA A 501 -21.48 12.56 3.05
C ALA A 501 -21.18 11.26 2.28
N ARG A 502 -22.15 10.85 1.48
CA ARG A 502 -22.06 9.76 0.51
C ARG A 502 -22.42 10.33 -0.86
N SER A 503 -21.59 10.14 -1.83
CA SER A 503 -21.89 10.48 -3.21
C SER A 503 -21.31 9.40 -4.14
N GLU A 504 -21.68 9.46 -5.43
CA GLU A 504 -21.02 8.67 -6.49
C GLU A 504 -19.54 9.06 -6.66
N TYR A 505 -19.15 10.18 -6.04
CA TYR A 505 -17.82 10.77 -6.03
C TYR A 505 -17.13 10.53 -4.71
N GLU A 506 -15.80 10.61 -4.70
CA GLU A 506 -15.01 10.51 -3.45
C GLU A 506 -15.29 11.71 -2.54
N ALA A 507 -15.60 11.44 -1.28
CA ALA A 507 -15.69 12.42 -0.22
C ALA A 507 -14.79 11.99 0.96
N GLY A 508 -14.08 12.93 1.57
CA GLY A 508 -13.17 12.63 2.68
C GLY A 508 -12.75 13.86 3.48
N LEU A 509 -11.90 13.64 4.48
CA LEU A 509 -11.27 14.71 5.28
C LEU A 509 -12.23 15.55 6.11
N GLY A 510 -13.32 14.97 6.61
CA GLY A 510 -14.32 15.67 7.41
C GLY A 510 -13.73 16.37 8.65
N ARG A 511 -14.10 17.64 8.90
CA ARG A 511 -13.65 18.48 10.02
C ARG A 511 -14.82 19.21 10.64
N PHE A 512 -15.07 19.00 11.91
CA PHE A 512 -16.10 19.75 12.65
C PHE A 512 -15.70 21.22 12.82
N SER A 513 -16.67 22.12 12.67
CA SER A 513 -16.48 23.51 13.09
C SER A 513 -16.33 23.59 14.62
N PRO A 514 -15.64 24.62 15.16
CA PRO A 514 -15.43 24.75 16.61
C PRO A 514 -16.73 24.87 17.45
N ASP A 515 -17.81 25.31 16.81
CA ASP A 515 -19.15 25.37 17.45
C ASP A 515 -19.97 24.07 17.24
N GLY A 516 -19.41 23.09 16.53
CA GLY A 516 -20.03 21.79 16.29
C GLY A 516 -21.23 21.80 15.35
N ARG A 517 -21.55 22.93 14.69
CA ARG A 517 -22.75 23.06 13.84
C ARG A 517 -22.51 22.74 12.39
N PHE A 518 -21.25 22.65 11.94
CA PHE A 518 -20.89 22.41 10.56
C PHE A 518 -19.77 21.37 10.47
N VAL A 519 -19.68 20.71 9.31
CA VAL A 519 -18.53 19.91 8.92
C VAL A 519 -18.02 20.41 7.57
N ALA A 520 -16.73 20.75 7.51
CA ALA A 520 -16.01 21.00 6.28
C ALA A 520 -15.41 19.69 5.77
N TYR A 521 -15.44 19.45 4.46
CA TYR A 521 -14.94 18.21 3.84
C TYR A 521 -14.48 18.43 2.40
N GLY A 522 -13.67 17.49 1.91
CA GLY A 522 -13.26 17.47 0.51
C GLY A 522 -14.12 16.55 -0.32
N SER A 523 -14.42 16.92 -1.56
CA SER A 523 -15.10 16.07 -2.54
C SER A 523 -14.68 16.40 -3.96
N ASN A 524 -14.67 15.39 -4.84
CA ASN A 524 -14.36 15.58 -6.26
C ASN A 524 -15.62 15.63 -7.15
N GLU A 525 -16.78 15.91 -6.58
CA GLU A 525 -18.07 15.96 -7.29
C GLU A 525 -18.16 17.02 -8.42
N THR A 526 -17.25 18.00 -8.43
CA THR A 526 -17.14 19.01 -9.50
C THR A 526 -16.11 18.64 -10.57
N GLY A 527 -15.65 17.39 -10.59
CA GLY A 527 -14.60 16.89 -11.49
C GLY A 527 -13.18 17.12 -10.99
N ARG A 528 -13.00 17.84 -9.89
CA ARG A 528 -11.73 18.01 -9.16
C ARG A 528 -12.00 18.07 -7.67
N PHE A 529 -10.99 17.80 -6.86
CA PHE A 529 -11.14 17.85 -5.42
C PHE A 529 -11.30 19.29 -4.93
N GLU A 530 -12.41 19.58 -4.24
CA GLU A 530 -12.80 20.89 -3.73
C GLU A 530 -13.23 20.78 -2.26
N VAL A 531 -13.26 21.91 -1.54
CA VAL A 531 -13.73 21.98 -0.16
C VAL A 531 -15.17 22.45 -0.10
N PHE A 532 -15.97 21.69 0.62
CA PHE A 532 -17.38 21.98 0.90
C PHE A 532 -17.62 22.10 2.40
N VAL A 533 -18.67 22.81 2.77
CA VAL A 533 -19.19 22.89 4.14
C VAL A 533 -20.66 22.49 4.14
N ARG A 534 -21.09 21.69 5.11
CA ARG A 534 -22.50 21.32 5.34
C ARG A 534 -22.87 21.50 6.81
N PRO A 535 -24.14 21.82 7.12
CA PRO A 535 -24.65 21.79 8.49
C PRO A 535 -24.58 20.37 9.06
N PHE A 536 -24.30 20.29 10.37
CA PHE A 536 -24.28 19.03 11.11
C PHE A 536 -25.42 18.98 12.12
N ASP A 537 -26.20 17.91 12.08
CA ASP A 537 -27.23 17.61 13.09
C ASP A 537 -26.67 16.62 14.11
N ALA A 538 -26.35 17.11 15.29
CA ALA A 538 -25.83 16.28 16.38
C ALA A 538 -26.84 15.24 16.91
N ALA A 539 -28.14 15.44 16.73
CA ALA A 539 -29.16 14.48 17.18
C ALA A 539 -29.22 13.26 16.24
N ALA A 540 -29.04 13.48 14.94
CA ALA A 540 -29.03 12.42 13.93
C ALA A 540 -27.62 11.94 13.57
N ALA A 541 -26.57 12.57 14.08
CA ALA A 541 -25.15 12.33 13.75
C ALA A 541 -24.84 12.44 12.24
N THR A 542 -25.61 13.24 11.49
CA THR A 542 -25.49 13.36 10.04
C THR A 542 -25.62 14.80 9.57
N ALA A 543 -25.64 15.02 8.24
CA ALA A 543 -25.87 16.34 7.68
C ALA A 543 -27.32 16.80 7.91
N SER A 544 -27.50 18.06 8.30
CA SER A 544 -28.81 18.69 8.42
C SER A 544 -29.25 19.21 7.04
N GLY A 545 -30.15 18.49 6.39
CA GLY A 545 -30.67 18.83 5.08
C GLY A 545 -29.68 18.67 3.91
N GLU A 546 -30.06 19.17 2.74
CA GLU A 546 -29.26 19.05 1.50
C GLU A 546 -28.32 20.23 1.25
N GLN A 547 -28.42 21.28 2.06
CA GLN A 547 -27.65 22.51 1.87
C GLN A 547 -26.17 22.28 2.05
N LYS A 548 -25.38 22.72 1.07
CA LYS A 548 -23.90 22.70 1.11
C LYS A 548 -23.34 23.93 0.40
N TRP A 549 -22.17 24.37 0.83
CA TRP A 549 -21.45 25.49 0.24
C TRP A 549 -20.07 25.06 -0.19
N LYS A 550 -19.74 25.35 -1.46
CA LYS A 550 -18.37 25.23 -1.94
C LYS A 550 -17.58 26.44 -1.48
N VAL A 551 -16.47 26.23 -0.79
CA VAL A 551 -15.64 27.29 -0.20
C VAL A 551 -14.25 27.40 -0.81
N SER A 552 -13.81 26.41 -1.59
CA SER A 552 -12.56 26.47 -2.37
C SER A 552 -12.79 27.13 -3.73
N GLY A 553 -11.72 27.72 -4.30
CA GLY A 553 -11.73 28.35 -5.64
C GLY A 553 -11.18 27.39 -6.71
N ASP A 554 -9.86 27.23 -6.78
CA ASP A 554 -9.14 26.57 -7.88
C ASP A 554 -8.67 25.14 -7.55
N GLY A 555 -9.47 24.38 -6.81
CA GLY A 555 -9.13 23.05 -6.35
C GLY A 555 -8.48 23.05 -4.99
N ALA A 556 -8.54 21.89 -4.33
CA ALA A 556 -7.93 21.62 -3.06
C ALA A 556 -7.17 20.30 -3.11
N MET A 557 -6.18 20.14 -2.23
CA MET A 557 -5.42 18.90 -2.06
C MET A 557 -5.69 18.23 -0.72
N GLY A 558 -6.32 18.94 0.22
CA GLY A 558 -6.53 18.48 1.59
C GLY A 558 -6.09 19.50 2.63
N GLY A 559 -5.66 19.04 3.80
CA GLY A 559 -5.23 19.93 4.89
C GLY A 559 -6.35 20.78 5.48
N ILE A 560 -7.61 20.37 5.31
CA ILE A 560 -8.79 21.12 5.74
C ILE A 560 -8.77 21.28 7.25
N THR A 561 -8.93 22.52 7.74
CA THR A 561 -8.97 22.82 9.17
C THR A 561 -9.66 24.17 9.42
N TRP A 562 -10.41 24.24 10.52
CA TRP A 562 -11.01 25.48 11.01
C TRP A 562 -10.02 26.24 11.91
N SER A 563 -10.08 27.58 11.89
CA SER A 563 -9.52 28.38 12.98
C SER A 563 -10.26 28.08 14.27
N ARG A 564 -9.60 28.26 15.42
CA ARG A 564 -10.19 27.96 16.74
C ARG A 564 -11.46 28.78 17.05
N ASP A 565 -11.55 29.98 16.50
CA ASP A 565 -12.72 30.88 16.68
C ASP A 565 -13.80 30.64 15.60
N GLY A 566 -13.57 29.71 14.66
CA GLY A 566 -14.50 29.37 13.58
C GLY A 566 -14.64 30.44 12.50
N ARG A 567 -13.82 31.49 12.52
CA ARG A 567 -13.91 32.61 11.57
C ARG A 567 -13.14 32.40 10.29
N GLU A 568 -12.26 31.43 10.26
CA GLU A 568 -11.49 31.08 9.07
C GLU A 568 -11.48 29.57 8.85
N LEU A 569 -11.46 29.18 7.59
CA LEU A 569 -11.23 27.82 7.16
C LEU A 569 -9.97 27.80 6.31
N TYR A 570 -9.07 26.87 6.59
CA TYR A 570 -7.82 26.70 5.86
C TYR A 570 -7.85 25.40 5.05
N TYR A 571 -7.15 25.41 3.92
CA TYR A 571 -6.91 24.21 3.12
C TYR A 571 -5.65 24.36 2.28
N LEU A 572 -5.17 23.25 1.74
CA LEU A 572 -4.02 23.21 0.84
C LEU A 572 -4.47 23.13 -0.62
N SER A 573 -3.78 23.86 -1.49
CA SER A 573 -3.99 23.82 -2.94
C SER A 573 -2.63 23.76 -3.64
N GLU A 574 -2.56 23.13 -4.81
CA GLU A 574 -1.35 23.03 -5.62
C GLU A 574 -1.33 24.13 -6.68
N GLU A 575 -0.21 24.79 -6.86
CA GLU A 575 0.00 25.72 -7.97
C GLU A 575 0.64 25.00 -9.15
N ARG A 576 -0.10 24.85 -10.23
CA ARG A 576 0.44 24.26 -11.46
C ARG A 576 0.98 25.34 -12.37
N PRO A 577 2.09 25.14 -13.09
CA PRO A 577 2.89 23.90 -13.18
C PRO A 577 4.01 23.75 -12.15
N THR A 578 4.19 24.68 -11.21
CA THR A 578 5.34 24.73 -10.30
C THR A 578 5.30 23.64 -9.21
N SER A 579 4.17 23.00 -9.01
CA SER A 579 3.92 22.04 -7.89
C SER A 579 4.20 22.66 -6.51
N GLU A 580 4.20 23.98 -6.38
CA GLU A 580 4.24 24.67 -5.10
C GLU A 580 2.93 24.49 -4.36
N ILE A 581 3.01 24.33 -3.06
CA ILE A 581 1.83 24.18 -2.21
C ILE A 581 1.42 25.51 -1.62
N LYS A 582 0.20 25.92 -1.91
CA LYS A 582 -0.42 27.10 -1.32
C LYS A 582 -1.20 26.72 -0.08
N VAL A 583 -0.97 27.45 1.02
CA VAL A 583 -1.85 27.45 2.17
C VAL A 583 -2.90 28.53 1.93
N MET A 584 -4.16 28.11 1.85
CA MET A 584 -5.31 28.96 1.54
C MET A 584 -6.09 29.27 2.80
N ALA A 585 -6.68 30.46 2.88
CA ALA A 585 -7.62 30.87 3.91
C ALA A 585 -8.91 31.43 3.33
N VAL A 586 -10.03 31.10 3.96
CA VAL A 586 -11.37 31.57 3.65
C VAL A 586 -11.97 32.15 4.92
N GLU A 587 -12.40 33.41 4.91
CA GLU A 587 -13.15 33.99 6.02
C GLU A 587 -14.58 33.45 6.04
N ILE A 588 -15.02 33.01 7.21
CA ILE A 588 -16.32 32.35 7.42
C ILE A 588 -17.16 33.15 8.41
N LYS A 589 -18.44 33.25 8.09
CA LYS A 589 -19.48 33.69 9.04
C LYS A 589 -20.52 32.58 9.14
N THR A 590 -20.90 32.19 10.33
CA THR A 590 -21.86 31.11 10.58
C THR A 590 -23.21 31.59 11.14
N SER A 591 -23.40 32.90 11.32
CA SER A 591 -24.63 33.49 11.86
C SER A 591 -24.89 34.87 11.20
N PRO A 592 -26.15 35.23 10.86
CA PRO A 592 -27.36 34.39 10.93
C PRO A 592 -27.41 33.27 9.88
N THR A 593 -26.65 33.41 8.80
CA THR A 593 -26.51 32.43 7.70
C THR A 593 -25.03 32.11 7.48
N PHE A 594 -24.76 30.98 6.88
CA PHE A 594 -23.38 30.64 6.46
C PHE A 594 -22.96 31.50 5.26
N GLU A 595 -21.85 32.21 5.43
CA GLU A 595 -21.22 32.99 4.36
C GLU A 595 -19.72 32.68 4.32
N ALA A 596 -19.15 32.60 3.13
CA ALA A 596 -17.71 32.39 2.89
C ALA A 596 -17.20 33.43 1.90
N THR A 597 -16.04 34.03 2.19
CA THR A 597 -15.37 34.93 1.23
C THR A 597 -14.63 34.15 0.15
N ALA A 598 -14.16 34.85 -0.87
CA ALA A 598 -13.23 34.24 -1.82
C ALA A 598 -11.93 33.80 -1.12
N PRO A 599 -11.37 32.62 -1.46
CA PRO A 599 -10.13 32.13 -0.90
C PRO A 599 -8.96 33.08 -1.14
N LYS A 600 -8.07 33.24 -0.14
CA LYS A 600 -6.83 34.00 -0.23
C LYS A 600 -5.64 33.10 0.02
N VAL A 601 -4.56 33.27 -0.74
CA VAL A 601 -3.26 32.62 -0.44
C VAL A 601 -2.65 33.30 0.77
N LEU A 602 -2.40 32.54 1.84
CA LEU A 602 -1.64 33.03 2.98
C LEU A 602 -0.15 33.02 2.66
N PHE A 603 0.37 31.86 2.29
CA PHE A 603 1.78 31.69 1.90
C PHE A 603 1.96 30.46 1.02
N ARG A 604 3.18 30.31 0.47
CA ARG A 604 3.59 29.18 -0.35
C ARG A 604 4.70 28.39 0.34
N LEU A 605 4.60 27.06 0.28
CA LEU A 605 5.65 26.16 0.70
C LEU A 605 6.49 25.78 -0.52
N LYS A 606 7.78 26.09 -0.47
CA LYS A 606 8.73 25.85 -1.58
C LYS A 606 9.20 24.40 -1.71
N ALA A 607 8.78 23.51 -0.81
CA ALA A 607 9.21 22.12 -0.83
C ALA A 607 8.09 21.22 -1.32
N PRO A 608 8.36 20.23 -2.19
CA PRO A 608 7.39 19.19 -2.46
C PRO A 608 7.13 18.46 -1.15
N LEU A 609 5.91 18.54 -0.64
CA LEU A 609 5.51 17.74 0.50
C LEU A 609 5.12 16.35 -0.04
N PRO A 610 5.94 15.32 0.19
CA PRO A 610 5.64 13.98 -0.31
C PRO A 610 4.51 13.34 0.51
N GLY A 611 3.74 12.49 -0.12
CA GLY A 611 2.65 11.75 0.49
C GLY A 611 1.26 12.23 0.08
N ASN A 612 0.24 11.57 0.59
CA ASN A 612 -1.14 11.95 0.31
C ASN A 612 -1.46 13.31 0.98
N PRO A 613 -1.82 14.36 0.21
CA PRO A 613 -2.11 15.69 0.74
C PRO A 613 -3.22 15.71 1.79
N GLY A 614 -4.14 14.76 1.73
CA GLY A 614 -5.20 14.60 2.72
C GLY A 614 -4.72 14.32 4.15
N GLN A 615 -3.46 13.97 4.30
CA GLN A 615 -2.85 13.64 5.60
C GLN A 615 -2.21 14.85 6.30
N TRP A 616 -2.22 16.04 5.68
CA TRP A 616 -1.59 17.22 6.26
C TRP A 616 -2.59 18.01 7.09
N LYS A 617 -2.16 18.42 8.27
CA LYS A 617 -2.99 19.15 9.21
C LYS A 617 -2.40 20.54 9.47
N ILE A 618 -3.28 21.52 9.61
CA ILE A 618 -2.97 22.90 9.94
C ILE A 618 -3.29 23.12 11.42
N SER A 619 -2.58 24.02 12.08
CA SER A 619 -2.83 24.33 13.49
C SER A 619 -4.22 24.92 13.70
N PRO A 620 -4.95 24.48 14.73
CA PRO A 620 -6.27 25.01 15.03
C PRO A 620 -6.27 26.47 15.55
N ASP A 621 -5.11 27.06 15.91
CA ASP A 621 -5.05 28.45 16.38
C ASP A 621 -5.06 29.50 15.26
N GLY A 622 -4.92 29.07 14.01
CA GLY A 622 -4.90 29.94 12.84
C GLY A 622 -3.68 30.86 12.72
N GLN A 623 -2.73 30.80 13.67
CA GLN A 623 -1.51 31.60 13.67
C GLN A 623 -0.28 30.76 13.31
N ARG A 624 -0.32 29.46 13.62
CA ARG A 624 0.79 28.55 13.42
C ARG A 624 0.35 27.34 12.58
N PHE A 625 1.24 26.88 11.74
CA PHE A 625 1.03 25.77 10.82
C PHE A 625 2.17 24.77 10.98
N VAL A 626 1.86 23.49 11.21
CA VAL A 626 2.88 22.45 11.36
C VAL A 626 2.91 21.55 10.14
N PHE A 627 4.12 21.33 9.62
CA PHE A 627 4.39 20.41 8.51
C PHE A 627 5.61 19.51 8.80
N ALA A 628 5.60 18.32 8.25
CA ALA A 628 6.77 17.46 8.18
C ALA A 628 7.52 17.76 6.88
N VAL A 629 8.51 18.66 6.93
CA VAL A 629 9.24 19.18 5.76
C VAL A 629 10.45 18.30 5.47
N PRO A 630 10.70 17.90 4.20
CA PRO A 630 11.90 17.14 3.85
C PRO A 630 13.17 17.88 4.27
N VAL A 631 14.11 17.12 4.83
CA VAL A 631 15.47 17.63 5.09
C VAL A 631 16.24 17.54 3.78
N VAL A 632 16.57 18.70 3.22
CA VAL A 632 17.46 18.79 2.06
C VAL A 632 18.89 18.77 2.60
N ASN A 633 19.67 17.76 2.25
CA ASN A 633 21.10 17.65 2.55
C ASN A 633 21.89 18.60 1.67
#